data_3176580b9ba71ef18e1dbe854b7a6f67
#
_entry.id   3176580b9ba71ef18e1dbe854b7a6f67
#
_cell.length_a   1.000
_cell.length_b   1.000
_cell.length_c   1.000
_cell.angle_alpha   90.00
_cell.angle_beta   90.00
_cell.angle_gamma   90.00
#
_symmetry.space_group_name_H-M   'P 1'
#
loop_
_entity.id
_entity.type
_entity.pdbx_description
1 polymer ?
#
loop_
_entity_poly.entity_id
_entity_poly.type
_entity_poly.pdbx_seq_one_letter_code
_entity_poly.pdbx_strand_id
1 'polypeptide(L)'
;MNNKKRLENRRYITGFDGIRTIAVVGVILYHLFPNIMRGGYLGVPIFFAVSGYLITDLLRQEWLQNETIDVKGFYIRRMKRLYPGLIAMLVGASAYIVFFQKDLLNNLRSVFASSVFYYNNWWQIFRGFSYFDRFTTQSPFTHIWSLAVEAQNYLIWPLLFIVLKKYIKHSGKIFGLIMALAVSSGILMAVLYTPGADPTRVYYGTDTRLFSILMGSGLAFVWPSFRLKEEIPIKAKTLLNGVGIASLAVLLLSFLFLADHFAFVYYGGMFIVSIFATLLVAVTAHPGADLNRWLTNPVFSWFGKRSYGIYLYQFPVMIFYEAKITNLSDHVLLHSLIEIALILGISELSYRFIEKPLGKFYYQYTWFAIKDFFRKPWVTVPKITALISVVLSCFALFALAVAPSNEVTAQQEQLQKNIEANKKKADQRKAEEKAKNEGKTTDSTKQSTVPPQANLDLTPEEIKKAQGMEITAFGDSVVLDAAAGLQEIFPKMIVDGEVGRQLYTSTPTIEKLDKEKLLKKNVLVGLGTNGSFTEAQFDEFMTAIGSNRNVYWINVRVPTRRWQNEVNGMLESMKKKYKNLVVLDWYSYSNDHEEWFYDDRVHPNVEGQVKYSSFIAKQVLK
;
A
#
# COMPACT_ATOMS: atom_id res chain seq x y z
N MET A 1 10.01 -25.18 -41.62
CA MET A 1 9.56 -24.16 -40.65
C MET A 1 8.06 -24.29 -40.53
N ASN A 2 7.55 -24.88 -39.42
CA ASN A 2 6.10 -24.99 -39.21
C ASN A 2 5.55 -23.58 -39.02
N ASN A 3 4.72 -23.13 -39.97
CA ASN A 3 3.95 -21.90 -39.88
C ASN A 3 2.97 -22.03 -38.70
N LYS A 4 3.41 -21.60 -37.51
CA LYS A 4 2.52 -21.52 -36.31
C LYS A 4 1.37 -20.59 -36.64
N LYS A 5 0.17 -21.15 -36.88
CA LYS A 5 -1.01 -20.35 -37.21
C LYS A 5 -1.38 -19.48 -36.02
N ARG A 6 -1.65 -18.20 -36.29
CA ARG A 6 -2.22 -17.29 -35.28
C ARG A 6 -3.57 -17.86 -34.83
N LEU A 7 -3.90 -17.70 -33.53
CA LEU A 7 -5.18 -18.13 -32.96
C LEU A 7 -6.35 -17.62 -33.82
N GLU A 8 -7.08 -18.54 -34.39
CA GLU A 8 -8.34 -18.31 -35.12
C GLU A 8 -9.50 -18.31 -34.10
N ASN A 9 -10.52 -17.47 -34.34
CA ASN A 9 -11.75 -17.43 -33.54
C ASN A 9 -11.56 -17.11 -32.02
N ARG A 10 -10.64 -16.22 -31.68
CA ARG A 10 -10.48 -15.76 -30.32
C ARG A 10 -11.70 -14.96 -29.86
N ARG A 11 -12.45 -15.48 -28.89
CA ARG A 11 -13.53 -14.73 -28.22
C ARG A 11 -12.95 -13.67 -27.29
N TYR A 12 -13.34 -12.41 -27.42
CA TYR A 12 -13.06 -11.36 -26.46
C TYR A 12 -14.20 -11.29 -25.44
N ILE A 13 -13.88 -11.53 -24.16
CA ILE A 13 -14.85 -11.53 -23.07
C ILE A 13 -14.92 -10.11 -22.51
N THR A 14 -15.90 -9.34 -22.96
CA THR A 14 -16.02 -7.90 -22.66
C THR A 14 -16.29 -7.62 -21.19
N GLY A 15 -16.99 -8.50 -20.47
CA GLY A 15 -17.26 -8.35 -19.03
C GLY A 15 -16.02 -8.37 -18.14
N PHE A 16 -14.87 -8.88 -18.64
CA PHE A 16 -13.61 -8.77 -17.90
C PHE A 16 -13.11 -7.33 -17.80
N ASP A 17 -13.49 -6.45 -18.73
CA ASP A 17 -13.20 -5.03 -18.59
C ASP A 17 -13.98 -4.43 -17.39
N GLY A 18 -15.22 -4.91 -17.16
CA GLY A 18 -15.99 -4.54 -15.97
C GLY A 18 -15.37 -5.05 -14.66
N ILE A 19 -14.91 -6.31 -14.63
CA ILE A 19 -14.21 -6.84 -13.43
C ILE A 19 -12.95 -6.04 -13.13
N ARG A 20 -12.14 -5.74 -14.15
CA ARG A 20 -10.93 -4.90 -13.99
C ARG A 20 -11.26 -3.49 -13.52
N THR A 21 -12.37 -2.92 -13.99
CA THR A 21 -12.85 -1.61 -13.55
C THR A 21 -13.16 -1.63 -12.06
N ILE A 22 -13.95 -2.61 -11.60
CA ILE A 22 -14.29 -2.76 -10.17
C ILE A 22 -13.01 -2.92 -9.34
N ALA A 23 -12.07 -3.73 -9.81
CA ALA A 23 -10.81 -3.96 -9.12
C ALA A 23 -9.95 -2.70 -8.99
N VAL A 24 -9.75 -1.94 -10.09
CA VAL A 24 -8.93 -0.72 -10.05
C VAL A 24 -9.59 0.41 -9.27
N VAL A 25 -10.91 0.54 -9.37
CA VAL A 25 -11.67 1.53 -8.58
C VAL A 25 -11.58 1.19 -7.09
N GLY A 26 -11.72 -0.09 -6.73
CA GLY A 26 -11.50 -0.53 -5.33
C GLY A 26 -10.12 -0.11 -4.80
N VAL A 27 -9.06 -0.35 -5.57
CA VAL A 27 -7.70 0.04 -5.17
C VAL A 27 -7.54 1.56 -5.03
N ILE A 28 -8.06 2.35 -5.97
CA ILE A 28 -8.02 3.82 -5.89
C ILE A 28 -8.75 4.32 -4.63
N LEU A 29 -9.97 3.82 -4.41
CA LEU A 29 -10.77 4.25 -3.27
C LEU A 29 -10.17 3.81 -1.92
N TYR A 30 -9.44 2.69 -1.87
CA TYR A 30 -8.68 2.29 -0.68
C TYR A 30 -7.62 3.33 -0.29
N HIS A 31 -6.93 3.90 -1.28
CA HIS A 31 -5.93 4.94 -1.00
C HIS A 31 -6.57 6.29 -0.67
N LEU A 32 -7.66 6.66 -1.36
CA LEU A 32 -8.32 7.96 -1.16
C LEU A 32 -9.23 7.99 0.07
N PHE A 33 -9.91 6.89 0.36
CA PHE A 33 -10.92 6.78 1.43
C PHE A 33 -10.72 5.49 2.25
N PRO A 34 -9.57 5.32 2.95
CA PRO A 34 -9.20 4.08 3.63
C PRO A 34 -10.19 3.67 4.73
N ASN A 35 -10.90 4.62 5.33
CA ASN A 35 -11.90 4.34 6.37
C ASN A 35 -13.22 3.80 5.83
N ILE A 36 -13.55 4.12 4.57
CA ILE A 36 -14.78 3.67 3.90
C ILE A 36 -14.48 2.39 3.10
N MET A 37 -13.43 2.42 2.29
CA MET A 37 -13.05 1.31 1.40
C MET A 37 -11.90 0.49 1.98
N ARG A 38 -12.07 0.04 3.21
CA ARG A 38 -11.01 -0.62 4.03
C ARG A 38 -10.37 -1.82 3.36
N GLY A 39 -11.12 -2.55 2.55
CA GLY A 39 -10.67 -3.74 1.83
C GLY A 39 -10.44 -3.53 0.33
N GLY A 40 -10.40 -2.28 -0.16
CA GLY A 40 -10.23 -2.03 -1.60
C GLY A 40 -8.90 -2.53 -2.18
N TYR A 41 -7.86 -2.73 -1.33
CA TYR A 41 -6.60 -3.42 -1.70
C TYR A 41 -6.83 -4.85 -2.23
N LEU A 42 -7.96 -5.47 -1.91
CA LEU A 42 -8.38 -6.77 -2.44
C LEU A 42 -8.74 -6.74 -3.93
N GLY A 43 -8.74 -5.58 -4.58
CA GLY A 43 -8.75 -5.47 -6.03
C GLY A 43 -7.57 -6.18 -6.69
N VAL A 44 -6.40 -6.28 -6.03
CA VAL A 44 -5.22 -6.97 -6.56
C VAL A 44 -5.45 -8.48 -6.74
N PRO A 45 -5.96 -9.26 -5.76
CA PRO A 45 -6.37 -10.65 -5.98
C PRO A 45 -7.34 -10.86 -7.15
N ILE A 46 -8.26 -9.90 -7.37
CA ILE A 46 -9.19 -9.96 -8.51
C ILE A 46 -8.43 -9.84 -9.84
N PHE A 47 -7.49 -8.90 -9.95
CA PHE A 47 -6.62 -8.80 -11.12
C PHE A 47 -5.83 -10.09 -11.37
N PHE A 48 -5.28 -10.69 -10.31
CA PHE A 48 -4.51 -11.93 -10.37
C PHE A 48 -5.36 -13.10 -10.88
N ALA A 49 -6.59 -13.27 -10.40
CA ALA A 49 -7.50 -14.30 -10.87
C ALA A 49 -7.87 -14.13 -12.35
N VAL A 50 -8.21 -12.90 -12.78
CA VAL A 50 -8.49 -12.58 -14.19
C VAL A 50 -7.27 -12.86 -15.06
N SER A 51 -6.09 -12.47 -14.62
CA SER A 51 -4.84 -12.65 -15.35
C SER A 51 -4.47 -14.12 -15.50
N GLY A 52 -4.52 -14.89 -14.42
CA GLY A 52 -4.26 -16.33 -14.42
C GLY A 52 -5.19 -17.07 -15.38
N TYR A 53 -6.48 -16.77 -15.33
CA TYR A 53 -7.47 -17.36 -16.24
C TYR A 53 -7.18 -17.03 -17.71
N LEU A 54 -7.07 -15.75 -18.05
CA LEU A 54 -6.91 -15.32 -19.43
C LEU A 54 -5.66 -15.87 -20.09
N ILE A 55 -4.54 -15.88 -19.36
CA ILE A 55 -3.28 -16.39 -19.92
C ILE A 55 -3.36 -17.88 -20.15
N THR A 56 -3.87 -18.62 -19.16
CA THR A 56 -3.98 -20.08 -19.26
C THR A 56 -4.99 -20.50 -20.32
N ASP A 57 -6.11 -19.80 -20.43
CA ASP A 57 -7.12 -20.06 -21.47
C ASP A 57 -6.55 -19.85 -22.89
N LEU A 58 -5.78 -18.78 -23.10
CA LEU A 58 -5.09 -18.51 -24.34
C LEU A 58 -4.03 -19.57 -24.68
N LEU A 59 -3.19 -19.95 -23.72
CA LEU A 59 -2.19 -21.01 -23.92
C LEU A 59 -2.86 -22.34 -24.21
N ARG A 60 -3.98 -22.63 -23.57
CA ARG A 60 -4.75 -23.85 -23.79
C ARG A 60 -5.37 -23.88 -25.19
N GLN A 61 -5.92 -22.77 -25.64
CA GLN A 61 -6.45 -22.64 -27.00
C GLN A 61 -5.35 -22.81 -28.07
N GLU A 62 -4.18 -22.17 -27.84
CA GLU A 62 -3.01 -22.29 -28.71
C GLU A 62 -2.50 -23.73 -28.78
N TRP A 63 -2.41 -24.41 -27.64
CA TRP A 63 -2.01 -25.83 -27.58
C TRP A 63 -2.96 -26.74 -28.34
N LEU A 64 -4.27 -26.53 -28.24
CA LEU A 64 -5.26 -27.35 -28.95
C LEU A 64 -5.26 -27.11 -30.48
N GLN A 65 -4.93 -25.89 -30.90
CA GLN A 65 -4.87 -25.54 -32.33
C GLN A 65 -3.56 -25.99 -32.99
N ASN A 66 -2.42 -25.88 -32.28
CA ASN A 66 -1.08 -26.00 -32.86
C ASN A 66 -0.25 -27.14 -32.27
N GLU A 67 -0.74 -27.86 -31.24
CA GLU A 67 -0.02 -28.87 -30.44
C GLU A 67 1.30 -28.36 -29.82
N THR A 68 1.52 -27.06 -29.86
CA THR A 68 2.71 -26.40 -29.37
C THR A 68 2.39 -24.96 -28.96
N ILE A 69 3.26 -24.34 -28.17
CA ILE A 69 3.17 -22.94 -27.77
C ILE A 69 4.26 -22.11 -28.44
N ASP A 70 3.88 -20.97 -29.00
CA ASP A 70 4.85 -19.96 -29.45
C ASP A 70 5.32 -19.10 -28.25
N VAL A 71 6.24 -19.67 -27.47
CA VAL A 71 6.78 -19.03 -26.27
C VAL A 71 7.42 -17.66 -26.58
N LYS A 72 8.19 -17.56 -27.67
CA LYS A 72 8.81 -16.30 -28.09
C LYS A 72 7.75 -15.25 -28.43
N GLY A 73 6.76 -15.63 -29.23
CA GLY A 73 5.66 -14.73 -29.56
C GLY A 73 4.81 -14.37 -28.34
N PHE A 74 4.63 -15.28 -27.41
CA PHE A 74 3.95 -15.00 -26.14
C PHE A 74 4.69 -13.88 -25.36
N TYR A 75 5.99 -14.00 -25.14
CA TYR A 75 6.77 -12.97 -24.42
C TYR A 75 6.75 -11.63 -25.17
N ILE A 76 6.94 -11.63 -26.47
CA ILE A 76 6.88 -10.40 -27.28
C ILE A 76 5.52 -9.70 -27.13
N ARG A 77 4.42 -10.46 -27.17
CA ARG A 77 3.07 -9.88 -26.97
C ARG A 77 2.89 -9.28 -25.56
N ARG A 78 3.43 -9.91 -24.52
CA ARG A 78 3.39 -9.40 -23.13
C ARG A 78 4.26 -8.17 -22.97
N MET A 79 5.49 -8.19 -23.45
CA MET A 79 6.39 -7.04 -23.43
C MET A 79 5.76 -5.82 -24.11
N LYS A 80 5.21 -5.99 -25.31
CA LYS A 80 4.52 -4.92 -26.03
C LYS A 80 3.33 -4.32 -25.27
N ARG A 81 2.70 -5.09 -24.43
CA ARG A 81 1.55 -4.65 -23.63
C ARG A 81 1.97 -3.93 -22.33
N LEU A 82 3.02 -4.41 -21.67
CA LEU A 82 3.35 -3.97 -20.31
C LEU A 82 4.44 -2.90 -20.29
N TYR A 83 5.55 -3.12 -21.02
CA TYR A 83 6.71 -2.22 -20.95
C TYR A 83 6.44 -0.78 -21.40
N PRO A 84 5.66 -0.49 -22.45
CA PRO A 84 5.47 0.91 -22.87
C PRO A 84 4.90 1.78 -21.74
N GLY A 85 3.86 1.33 -21.06
CA GLY A 85 3.26 2.05 -19.93
C GLY A 85 4.18 2.12 -18.71
N LEU A 86 4.81 0.99 -18.36
CA LEU A 86 5.74 0.92 -17.22
C LEU A 86 6.92 1.88 -17.39
N ILE A 87 7.59 1.84 -18.54
CA ILE A 87 8.75 2.71 -18.79
C ILE A 87 8.32 4.18 -18.84
N ALA A 88 7.18 4.48 -19.48
CA ALA A 88 6.66 5.86 -19.53
C ALA A 88 6.38 6.40 -18.12
N MET A 89 5.78 5.61 -17.25
CA MET A 89 5.53 5.98 -15.86
C MET A 89 6.82 6.15 -15.08
N LEU A 90 7.77 5.21 -15.16
CA LEU A 90 9.06 5.29 -14.47
C LEU A 90 9.86 6.51 -14.93
N VAL A 91 9.92 6.77 -16.22
CA VAL A 91 10.63 7.94 -16.81
C VAL A 91 9.94 9.23 -16.39
N GLY A 92 8.62 9.33 -16.52
CA GLY A 92 7.86 10.53 -16.15
C GLY A 92 7.98 10.85 -14.65
N ALA A 93 7.83 9.84 -13.80
CA ALA A 93 7.96 10.00 -12.35
C ALA A 93 9.40 10.38 -11.96
N SER A 94 10.43 9.74 -12.53
CA SER A 94 11.84 10.08 -12.24
C SER A 94 12.18 11.51 -12.69
N ALA A 95 11.67 11.95 -13.83
CA ALA A 95 11.83 13.32 -14.30
C ALA A 95 11.14 14.32 -13.36
N TYR A 96 9.95 14.00 -12.85
CA TYR A 96 9.26 14.84 -11.86
C TYR A 96 10.06 14.95 -10.55
N ILE A 97 10.55 13.83 -10.04
CA ILE A 97 11.29 13.74 -8.77
C ILE A 97 12.50 14.70 -8.78
N VAL A 98 13.31 14.69 -9.84
CA VAL A 98 14.56 15.50 -9.89
C VAL A 98 14.30 17.00 -9.82
N PHE A 99 13.14 17.48 -10.28
CA PHE A 99 12.81 18.90 -10.25
C PHE A 99 12.01 19.32 -9.03
N PHE A 100 11.08 18.49 -8.60
CA PHE A 100 10.03 18.91 -7.68
C PHE A 100 10.05 18.20 -6.33
N GLN A 101 10.76 17.05 -6.22
CA GLN A 101 10.71 16.22 -5.02
C GLN A 101 12.01 15.45 -4.79
N LYS A 102 13.11 16.18 -4.61
CA LYS A 102 14.47 15.63 -4.53
C LYS A 102 14.70 14.65 -3.39
N ASP A 103 13.92 14.73 -2.32
CA ASP A 103 13.86 13.78 -1.20
C ASP A 103 13.57 12.35 -1.65
N LEU A 104 12.82 12.18 -2.74
CA LEU A 104 12.51 10.87 -3.33
C LEU A 104 13.60 10.33 -4.29
N LEU A 105 14.70 11.05 -4.49
CA LEU A 105 15.83 10.55 -5.27
C LEU A 105 16.53 9.36 -4.61
N ASN A 106 16.39 9.22 -3.30
CA ASN A 106 17.00 8.12 -2.57
C ASN A 106 16.46 6.77 -3.06
N ASN A 107 17.37 5.81 -3.24
CA ASN A 107 17.09 4.48 -3.78
C ASN A 107 16.47 4.44 -5.20
N LEU A 108 16.33 5.58 -5.91
CA LEU A 108 15.67 5.64 -7.21
C LEU A 108 16.27 4.66 -8.23
N ARG A 109 17.61 4.49 -8.26
CA ARG A 109 18.29 3.51 -9.14
C ARG A 109 17.81 2.09 -8.88
N SER A 110 17.81 1.68 -7.62
CA SER A 110 17.41 0.32 -7.21
C SER A 110 15.92 0.07 -7.48
N VAL A 111 15.07 1.06 -7.19
CA VAL A 111 13.64 1.00 -7.48
C VAL A 111 13.38 0.92 -8.98
N PHE A 112 14.06 1.76 -9.77
CA PHE A 112 13.93 1.74 -11.23
C PHE A 112 14.36 0.39 -11.81
N ALA A 113 15.54 -0.11 -11.42
CA ALA A 113 16.06 -1.40 -11.88
C ALA A 113 15.14 -2.55 -11.45
N SER A 114 14.75 -2.61 -10.17
CA SER A 114 13.87 -3.68 -9.67
C SER A 114 12.50 -3.68 -10.35
N SER A 115 11.99 -2.51 -10.73
CA SER A 115 10.73 -2.36 -11.46
C SER A 115 10.84 -2.84 -12.90
N VAL A 116 11.90 -2.44 -13.62
CA VAL A 116 12.15 -2.85 -15.01
C VAL A 116 12.36 -4.35 -15.12
N PHE A 117 13.06 -4.97 -14.18
CA PHE A 117 13.34 -6.41 -14.16
C PHE A 117 12.32 -7.24 -13.36
N TYR A 118 11.24 -6.62 -12.89
CA TYR A 118 10.12 -7.27 -12.20
C TYR A 118 10.51 -8.09 -10.95
N TYR A 119 11.48 -7.63 -10.15
CA TYR A 119 11.78 -8.17 -8.83
C TYR A 119 11.53 -7.16 -7.68
N ASN A 120 10.79 -6.11 -7.97
CA ASN A 120 10.54 -5.01 -7.04
C ASN A 120 9.88 -5.47 -5.72
N ASN A 121 9.00 -6.48 -5.74
CA ASN A 121 8.39 -7.05 -4.55
C ASN A 121 9.42 -7.65 -3.59
N TRP A 122 10.38 -8.42 -4.08
CA TRP A 122 11.46 -8.99 -3.29
C TRP A 122 12.43 -7.91 -2.82
N TRP A 123 12.74 -6.94 -3.68
CA TRP A 123 13.57 -5.80 -3.31
C TRP A 123 12.97 -5.03 -2.14
N GLN A 124 11.66 -4.75 -2.14
CA GLN A 124 10.96 -4.08 -1.05
C GLN A 124 10.99 -4.92 0.24
N ILE A 125 10.73 -6.24 0.16
CA ILE A 125 10.81 -7.15 1.33
C ILE A 125 12.20 -7.10 1.97
N PHE A 126 13.27 -7.24 1.17
CA PHE A 126 14.64 -7.26 1.70
C PHE A 126 15.10 -5.90 2.26
N ARG A 127 14.51 -4.82 1.81
CA ARG A 127 14.77 -3.47 2.33
C ARG A 127 13.88 -3.07 3.50
N GLY A 128 12.89 -3.88 3.88
CA GLY A 128 11.96 -3.60 4.95
C GLY A 128 10.95 -2.49 4.63
N PHE A 129 10.69 -2.20 3.35
CA PHE A 129 9.68 -1.21 2.95
C PHE A 129 8.29 -1.81 3.03
N SER A 130 7.47 -1.30 3.94
CA SER A 130 6.09 -1.72 4.09
C SER A 130 5.14 -1.07 3.10
N TYR A 131 4.16 -1.83 2.59
CA TYR A 131 3.03 -1.29 1.85
C TYR A 131 2.05 -0.55 2.76
N PHE A 132 1.94 -1.01 3.99
CA PHE A 132 1.00 -0.52 4.99
C PHE A 132 1.59 0.61 5.83
N ASP A 133 2.89 0.84 5.72
CA ASP A 133 3.56 1.96 6.36
C ASP A 133 3.18 3.27 5.66
N ARG A 134 2.33 4.05 6.32
CA ARG A 134 1.81 5.33 5.82
C ARG A 134 2.65 6.54 6.23
N PHE A 135 3.80 6.32 6.87
CA PHE A 135 4.49 7.34 7.71
C PHE A 135 5.83 7.79 7.22
N THR A 136 6.55 6.94 6.53
CA THR A 136 7.75 7.35 5.82
C THR A 136 7.37 7.98 4.48
N THR A 137 8.27 8.74 3.88
CA THR A 137 8.13 9.18 2.50
C THR A 137 7.95 7.96 1.60
N GLN A 138 6.69 7.59 1.36
CA GLN A 138 6.37 6.43 0.54
C GLN A 138 6.95 6.62 -0.85
N SER A 139 7.69 5.61 -1.31
CA SER A 139 8.14 5.60 -2.70
C SER A 139 6.94 5.64 -3.64
N PRO A 140 6.90 6.53 -4.64
CA PRO A 140 5.81 6.57 -5.61
C PRO A 140 5.70 5.28 -6.45
N PHE A 141 6.62 4.35 -6.26
CA PHE A 141 6.71 3.07 -6.97
C PHE A 141 6.33 1.86 -6.11
N THR A 142 5.87 2.08 -4.87
CA THR A 142 5.54 1.00 -3.93
C THR A 142 4.56 -0.01 -4.51
N HIS A 143 3.54 0.43 -5.23
CA HIS A 143 2.49 -0.42 -5.83
C HIS A 143 2.99 -1.39 -6.92
N ILE A 144 4.23 -1.22 -7.44
CA ILE A 144 4.80 -2.06 -8.51
C ILE A 144 5.06 -3.51 -8.04
N TRP A 145 5.09 -3.77 -6.73
CA TRP A 145 5.23 -5.12 -6.20
C TRP A 145 4.26 -6.13 -6.84
N SER A 146 3.02 -5.74 -7.06
CA SER A 146 2.00 -6.63 -7.63
C SER A 146 2.26 -6.95 -9.10
N LEU A 147 2.74 -5.97 -9.86
CA LEU A 147 3.16 -6.17 -11.26
C LEU A 147 4.39 -7.09 -11.35
N ALA A 148 5.29 -7.02 -10.35
CA ALA A 148 6.42 -7.94 -10.27
C ALA A 148 5.94 -9.38 -10.07
N VAL A 149 5.02 -9.63 -9.14
CA VAL A 149 4.42 -10.97 -8.93
C VAL A 149 3.74 -11.48 -10.20
N GLU A 150 2.96 -10.64 -10.87
CA GLU A 150 2.28 -11.00 -12.11
C GLU A 150 3.26 -11.33 -13.25
N ALA A 151 4.29 -10.51 -13.42
CA ALA A 151 5.30 -10.70 -14.47
C ALA A 151 6.17 -11.94 -14.23
N GLN A 152 6.53 -12.25 -12.99
CA GLN A 152 7.21 -13.49 -12.62
C GLN A 152 6.37 -14.72 -13.01
N ASN A 153 5.06 -14.66 -12.76
CA ASN A 153 4.17 -15.71 -13.25
C ASN A 153 4.15 -15.79 -14.78
N TYR A 154 4.10 -14.66 -15.49
CA TYR A 154 4.15 -14.66 -16.95
C TYR A 154 5.43 -15.26 -17.52
N LEU A 155 6.55 -15.11 -16.81
CA LEU A 155 7.83 -15.69 -17.22
C LEU A 155 7.83 -17.21 -17.08
N ILE A 156 7.31 -17.74 -15.97
CA ILE A 156 7.40 -19.17 -15.63
C ILE A 156 6.24 -19.96 -16.26
N TRP A 157 5.03 -19.38 -16.28
CA TRP A 157 3.81 -20.11 -16.58
C TRP A 157 3.76 -20.78 -17.95
N PRO A 158 4.17 -20.16 -19.08
CA PRO A 158 4.15 -20.83 -20.39
C PRO A 158 5.03 -22.08 -20.44
N LEU A 159 6.18 -22.04 -19.77
CA LEU A 159 7.11 -23.17 -19.70
C LEU A 159 6.51 -24.30 -18.84
N LEU A 160 5.98 -23.94 -17.67
CA LEU A 160 5.29 -24.90 -16.81
C LEU A 160 4.07 -25.50 -17.49
N PHE A 161 3.28 -24.69 -18.22
CA PHE A 161 2.15 -25.16 -18.99
C PHE A 161 2.54 -26.23 -20.02
N ILE A 162 3.64 -26.02 -20.76
CA ILE A 162 4.16 -27.00 -21.73
C ILE A 162 4.54 -28.32 -21.01
N VAL A 163 5.25 -28.23 -19.89
CA VAL A 163 5.64 -29.39 -19.09
C VAL A 163 4.40 -30.14 -18.60
N LEU A 164 3.43 -29.43 -18.00
CA LEU A 164 2.19 -30.04 -17.54
C LEU A 164 1.43 -30.75 -18.66
N LYS A 165 1.30 -30.11 -19.83
CA LYS A 165 0.58 -30.69 -20.98
C LYS A 165 1.32 -31.87 -21.62
N LYS A 166 2.67 -31.89 -21.58
CA LYS A 166 3.48 -32.98 -22.10
C LYS A 166 3.36 -34.23 -21.25
N TYR A 167 3.34 -34.09 -19.93
CA TYR A 167 3.38 -35.23 -19.01
C TYR A 167 1.99 -35.63 -18.45
N ILE A 168 1.03 -34.68 -18.41
CA ILE A 168 -0.30 -34.92 -17.84
C ILE A 168 -1.37 -34.73 -18.90
N LYS A 169 -1.96 -35.85 -19.38
CA LYS A 169 -2.99 -35.83 -20.44
C LYS A 169 -4.34 -35.28 -19.94
N HIS A 170 -4.73 -35.56 -18.69
CA HIS A 170 -6.04 -35.23 -18.15
C HIS A 170 -6.06 -33.83 -17.53
N SER A 171 -6.92 -32.93 -18.05
CA SER A 171 -7.10 -31.57 -17.53
C SER A 171 -7.50 -31.51 -16.05
N GLY A 172 -8.30 -32.47 -15.57
CA GLY A 172 -8.69 -32.57 -14.15
C GLY A 172 -7.52 -32.84 -13.23
N LYS A 173 -6.54 -33.67 -13.64
CA LYS A 173 -5.30 -33.91 -12.85
C LYS A 173 -4.43 -32.64 -12.80
N ILE A 174 -4.33 -31.91 -13.91
CA ILE A 174 -3.62 -30.61 -13.94
C ILE A 174 -4.32 -29.61 -13.02
N PHE A 175 -5.64 -29.52 -13.09
CA PHE A 175 -6.42 -28.68 -12.18
C PHE A 175 -6.17 -29.05 -10.71
N GLY A 176 -6.22 -30.33 -10.36
CA GLY A 176 -5.95 -30.78 -8.98
C GLY A 176 -4.55 -30.39 -8.49
N LEU A 177 -3.52 -30.55 -9.35
CA LEU A 177 -2.15 -30.14 -9.03
C LEU A 177 -2.04 -28.62 -8.82
N ILE A 178 -2.65 -27.82 -9.70
CA ILE A 178 -2.64 -26.37 -9.59
C ILE A 178 -3.37 -25.91 -8.32
N MET A 179 -4.50 -26.55 -7.99
CA MET A 179 -5.23 -26.25 -6.75
C MET A 179 -4.44 -26.66 -5.50
N ALA A 180 -3.73 -27.77 -5.52
CA ALA A 180 -2.83 -28.16 -4.43
C ALA A 180 -1.73 -27.09 -4.22
N LEU A 181 -1.11 -26.60 -5.30
CA LEU A 181 -0.14 -25.50 -5.22
C LEU A 181 -0.77 -24.18 -4.72
N ALA A 182 -2.00 -23.88 -5.15
CA ALA A 182 -2.72 -22.71 -4.63
C ALA A 182 -3.00 -22.82 -3.13
N VAL A 183 -3.46 -23.97 -2.67
CA VAL A 183 -3.68 -24.24 -1.24
C VAL A 183 -2.36 -24.14 -0.46
N SER A 184 -1.28 -24.72 -0.98
CA SER A 184 0.04 -24.61 -0.35
C SER A 184 0.52 -23.16 -0.22
N SER A 185 0.29 -22.32 -1.24
CA SER A 185 0.59 -20.88 -1.21
C SER A 185 -0.23 -20.16 -0.13
N GLY A 186 -1.53 -20.49 0.00
CA GLY A 186 -2.40 -19.93 1.03
C GLY A 186 -2.01 -20.35 2.44
N ILE A 187 -1.65 -21.63 2.62
CA ILE A 187 -1.13 -22.15 3.90
C ILE A 187 0.19 -21.45 4.25
N LEU A 188 1.09 -21.28 3.28
CA LEU A 188 2.35 -20.60 3.51
C LEU A 188 2.13 -19.14 3.96
N MET A 189 1.14 -18.42 3.41
CA MET A 189 0.76 -17.10 3.90
C MET A 189 0.36 -17.16 5.37
N ALA A 190 -0.51 -18.09 5.75
CA ALA A 190 -0.99 -18.23 7.12
C ALA A 190 0.13 -18.62 8.12
N VAL A 191 1.04 -19.48 7.71
CA VAL A 191 2.18 -19.92 8.56
C VAL A 191 3.22 -18.82 8.76
N LEU A 192 3.49 -18.03 7.74
CA LEU A 192 4.48 -16.95 7.81
C LEU A 192 3.93 -15.65 8.42
N TYR A 193 2.61 -15.53 8.56
CA TYR A 193 2.00 -14.36 9.16
C TYR A 193 2.17 -14.37 10.68
N THR A 194 2.64 -13.27 11.22
CA THR A 194 2.76 -13.05 12.68
C THR A 194 1.76 -11.95 13.07
N PRO A 195 0.76 -12.25 13.92
CA PRO A 195 -0.18 -11.24 14.41
C PRO A 195 0.53 -10.09 15.12
N GLY A 196 0.13 -8.87 14.80
CA GLY A 196 0.74 -7.65 15.37
C GLY A 196 2.05 -7.21 14.73
N ALA A 197 2.65 -8.03 13.83
CA ALA A 197 3.79 -7.61 13.02
C ALA A 197 3.35 -7.08 11.65
N ASP A 198 4.24 -6.33 10.99
CA ASP A 198 4.01 -5.85 9.61
C ASP A 198 3.80 -7.03 8.64
N PRO A 199 2.66 -7.11 7.95
CA PRO A 199 2.34 -8.19 7.04
C PRO A 199 3.02 -8.11 5.68
N THR A 200 3.90 -7.14 5.44
CA THR A 200 4.52 -6.87 4.13
C THR A 200 5.18 -8.10 3.51
N ARG A 201 5.89 -8.93 4.31
CA ARG A 201 6.50 -10.16 3.79
C ARG A 201 5.48 -11.12 3.14
N VAL A 202 4.35 -11.34 3.80
CA VAL A 202 3.30 -12.22 3.31
C VAL A 202 2.42 -11.56 2.24
N TYR A 203 2.35 -10.23 2.26
CA TYR A 203 1.58 -9.46 1.30
C TYR A 203 2.31 -9.28 -0.05
N TYR A 204 3.64 -9.09 -0.05
CA TYR A 204 4.46 -8.91 -1.25
C TYR A 204 5.02 -10.21 -1.83
N GLY A 205 5.15 -11.26 -1.02
CA GLY A 205 5.80 -12.50 -1.41
C GLY A 205 5.09 -13.17 -2.59
N THR A 206 5.84 -13.49 -3.64
CA THR A 206 5.29 -14.23 -4.78
C THR A 206 4.75 -15.58 -4.33
N ASP A 207 5.48 -16.26 -3.45
CA ASP A 207 5.15 -17.56 -2.86
C ASP A 207 3.82 -17.56 -2.07
N THR A 208 3.55 -16.48 -1.34
CA THR A 208 2.35 -16.32 -0.50
C THR A 208 1.17 -15.73 -1.26
N ARG A 209 1.38 -15.17 -2.46
CA ARG A 209 0.34 -14.50 -3.27
C ARG A 209 -0.06 -15.27 -4.51
N LEU A 210 0.69 -16.29 -4.86
CA LEU A 210 0.50 -17.04 -6.10
C LEU A 210 -0.85 -17.74 -6.18
N PHE A 211 -1.48 -18.05 -5.04
CA PHE A 211 -2.77 -18.74 -4.99
C PHE A 211 -3.86 -18.04 -5.82
N SER A 212 -3.94 -16.70 -5.82
CA SER A 212 -4.94 -15.97 -6.59
C SER A 212 -4.77 -16.16 -8.09
N ILE A 213 -3.52 -16.14 -8.58
CA ILE A 213 -3.19 -16.37 -9.98
C ILE A 213 -3.46 -17.83 -10.35
N LEU A 214 -3.03 -18.78 -9.49
CA LEU A 214 -3.19 -20.21 -9.71
C LEU A 214 -4.65 -20.64 -9.75
N MET A 215 -5.53 -20.05 -8.91
CA MET A 215 -6.96 -20.31 -8.98
C MET A 215 -7.54 -19.96 -10.35
N GLY A 216 -7.23 -18.77 -10.86
CA GLY A 216 -7.61 -18.38 -12.23
C GLY A 216 -7.03 -19.31 -13.30
N SER A 217 -5.76 -19.68 -13.17
CA SER A 217 -5.08 -20.59 -14.09
C SER A 217 -5.70 -21.99 -14.06
N GLY A 218 -6.01 -22.52 -12.88
CA GLY A 218 -6.68 -23.80 -12.71
C GLY A 218 -8.08 -23.80 -13.31
N LEU A 219 -8.85 -22.73 -13.08
CA LEU A 219 -10.18 -22.58 -13.66
C LEU A 219 -10.16 -22.76 -15.18
N ALA A 220 -9.18 -22.22 -15.89
CA ALA A 220 -9.08 -22.35 -17.34
C ALA A 220 -8.93 -23.80 -17.81
N PHE A 221 -8.47 -24.75 -16.97
CA PHE A 221 -8.39 -26.16 -17.33
C PHE A 221 -9.74 -26.90 -17.25
N VAL A 222 -10.62 -26.48 -16.37
CA VAL A 222 -11.95 -27.11 -16.19
C VAL A 222 -13.06 -26.29 -16.83
N TRP A 223 -12.86 -25.00 -17.02
CA TRP A 223 -13.84 -24.04 -17.54
C TRP A 223 -13.29 -23.18 -18.70
N PRO A 224 -12.81 -23.79 -19.79
CA PRO A 224 -12.20 -23.05 -20.91
C PRO A 224 -13.24 -22.26 -21.71
N SER A 225 -12.99 -20.98 -21.97
CA SER A 225 -13.94 -20.06 -22.61
C SER A 225 -14.42 -20.53 -23.99
N PHE A 226 -13.56 -21.19 -24.73
CA PHE A 226 -13.84 -21.66 -26.12
C PHE A 226 -14.65 -22.96 -26.18
N ARG A 227 -14.95 -23.64 -25.06
CA ARG A 227 -15.77 -24.85 -24.98
C ARG A 227 -17.12 -24.62 -24.32
N LEU A 228 -17.36 -23.44 -23.77
CA LEU A 228 -18.61 -23.11 -23.10
C LEU A 228 -19.71 -22.81 -24.13
N LYS A 229 -20.87 -23.46 -23.95
CA LYS A 229 -22.02 -23.29 -24.84
C LYS A 229 -22.79 -22.03 -24.46
N GLU A 230 -23.28 -21.31 -25.47
CA GLU A 230 -24.13 -20.13 -25.29
C GLU A 230 -25.53 -20.52 -24.82
N GLU A 231 -26.08 -21.56 -25.45
CA GLU A 231 -27.40 -22.09 -25.08
C GLU A 231 -27.27 -23.06 -23.92
N ILE A 232 -27.91 -22.74 -22.81
CA ILE A 232 -27.98 -23.56 -21.59
C ILE A 232 -29.40 -23.57 -21.02
N PRO A 233 -29.78 -24.63 -20.28
CA PRO A 233 -31.07 -24.68 -19.60
C PRO A 233 -31.27 -23.48 -18.68
N ILE A 234 -32.52 -23.03 -18.55
CA ILE A 234 -32.85 -21.83 -17.73
C ILE A 234 -32.42 -21.98 -16.29
N LYS A 235 -32.54 -23.19 -15.71
CA LYS A 235 -32.07 -23.49 -14.35
C LYS A 235 -30.55 -23.28 -14.20
N ALA A 236 -29.76 -23.72 -15.19
CA ALA A 236 -28.31 -23.53 -15.18
C ALA A 236 -27.95 -22.04 -15.32
N LYS A 237 -28.65 -21.31 -16.16
CA LYS A 237 -28.50 -19.85 -16.32
C LYS A 237 -28.80 -19.11 -15.02
N THR A 238 -29.93 -19.45 -14.37
CA THR A 238 -30.30 -18.85 -13.07
C THR A 238 -29.26 -19.12 -12.00
N LEU A 239 -28.76 -20.38 -11.93
CA LEU A 239 -27.71 -20.75 -10.98
C LEU A 239 -26.41 -19.96 -11.24
N LEU A 240 -25.95 -19.88 -12.48
CA LEU A 240 -24.76 -19.11 -12.84
C LEU A 240 -24.92 -17.63 -12.50
N ASN A 241 -26.04 -17.01 -12.86
CA ASN A 241 -26.30 -15.62 -12.53
C ASN A 241 -26.35 -15.42 -11.00
N GLY A 242 -26.97 -16.32 -10.26
CA GLY A 242 -27.00 -16.28 -8.79
C GLY A 242 -25.60 -16.37 -8.17
N VAL A 243 -24.77 -17.30 -8.63
CA VAL A 243 -23.37 -17.43 -8.20
C VAL A 243 -22.58 -16.15 -8.54
N GLY A 244 -22.79 -15.60 -9.73
CA GLY A 244 -22.11 -14.37 -10.18
C GLY A 244 -22.48 -13.16 -9.32
N ILE A 245 -23.79 -12.97 -9.02
CA ILE A 245 -24.27 -11.89 -8.17
C ILE A 245 -23.75 -12.04 -6.74
N ALA A 246 -23.84 -13.26 -6.19
CA ALA A 246 -23.33 -13.55 -4.84
C ALA A 246 -21.82 -13.28 -4.75
N SER A 247 -21.05 -13.72 -5.74
CA SER A 247 -19.61 -13.46 -5.79
C SER A 247 -19.29 -11.96 -5.86
N LEU A 248 -20.00 -11.22 -6.70
CA LEU A 248 -19.84 -9.78 -6.80
C LEU A 248 -20.21 -9.08 -5.47
N ALA A 249 -21.30 -9.49 -4.85
CA ALA A 249 -21.73 -8.93 -3.56
C ALA A 249 -20.68 -9.19 -2.47
N VAL A 250 -20.14 -10.41 -2.36
CA VAL A 250 -19.08 -10.73 -1.40
C VAL A 250 -17.83 -9.88 -1.64
N LEU A 251 -17.42 -9.70 -2.89
CA LEU A 251 -16.25 -8.87 -3.22
C LEU A 251 -16.48 -7.39 -2.85
N LEU A 252 -17.66 -6.83 -3.15
CA LEU A 252 -18.00 -5.45 -2.79
C LEU A 252 -18.10 -5.26 -1.27
N LEU A 253 -18.72 -6.22 -0.56
CA LEU A 253 -18.74 -6.21 0.91
C LEU A 253 -17.33 -6.35 1.50
N SER A 254 -16.48 -7.18 0.89
CA SER A 254 -15.08 -7.28 1.32
C SER A 254 -14.34 -5.94 1.15
N PHE A 255 -14.62 -5.17 0.11
CA PHE A 255 -14.04 -3.83 -0.08
C PHE A 255 -14.45 -2.85 1.03
N LEU A 256 -15.65 -2.97 1.55
CA LEU A 256 -16.14 -2.10 2.62
C LEU A 256 -15.65 -2.53 4.01
N PHE A 257 -15.62 -3.83 4.29
CA PHE A 257 -15.51 -4.33 5.67
C PHE A 257 -14.22 -5.10 5.98
N LEU A 258 -13.51 -5.64 4.98
CA LEU A 258 -12.34 -6.48 5.22
C LEU A 258 -11.06 -5.65 5.26
N ALA A 259 -10.80 -5.01 6.40
CA ALA A 259 -9.61 -4.18 6.60
C ALA A 259 -8.31 -5.01 6.60
N ASP A 260 -7.24 -4.38 6.15
CA ASP A 260 -5.90 -4.97 5.99
C ASP A 260 -5.24 -5.41 7.29
N HIS A 261 -5.61 -4.83 8.41
CA HIS A 261 -5.09 -5.18 9.73
C HIS A 261 -5.77 -6.38 10.39
N PHE A 262 -6.84 -6.92 9.80
CA PHE A 262 -7.48 -8.11 10.36
C PHE A 262 -6.62 -9.36 10.12
N ALA A 263 -6.23 -10.04 11.20
CA ALA A 263 -5.48 -11.29 11.11
C ALA A 263 -6.17 -12.35 10.24
N PHE A 264 -7.52 -12.39 10.25
CA PHE A 264 -8.33 -13.24 9.39
C PHE A 264 -7.96 -13.12 7.91
N VAL A 265 -7.60 -11.92 7.43
CA VAL A 265 -7.19 -11.68 6.03
C VAL A 265 -6.05 -12.60 5.63
N TYR A 266 -5.05 -12.74 6.49
CA TYR A 266 -3.83 -13.51 6.23
C TYR A 266 -3.95 -14.99 6.60
N TYR A 267 -4.85 -15.34 7.54
CA TYR A 267 -5.16 -16.73 7.89
C TYR A 267 -6.12 -17.44 6.93
N GLY A 268 -6.58 -16.77 5.88
CA GLY A 268 -7.43 -17.39 4.86
C GLY A 268 -8.44 -16.47 4.22
N GLY A 269 -8.72 -15.28 4.78
CA GLY A 269 -9.69 -14.33 4.25
C GLY A 269 -9.39 -13.94 2.81
N MET A 270 -8.12 -13.66 2.49
CA MET A 270 -7.68 -13.32 1.14
C MET A 270 -7.79 -14.50 0.17
N PHE A 271 -7.58 -15.73 0.65
CA PHE A 271 -7.79 -16.95 -0.12
C PHE A 271 -9.28 -17.12 -0.48
N ILE A 272 -10.18 -16.89 0.49
CA ILE A 272 -11.64 -16.90 0.27
C ILE A 272 -12.05 -15.83 -0.75
N VAL A 273 -11.56 -14.61 -0.62
CA VAL A 273 -11.81 -13.54 -1.61
C VAL A 273 -11.36 -13.97 -3.01
N SER A 274 -10.23 -14.66 -3.13
CA SER A 274 -9.73 -15.17 -4.42
C SER A 274 -10.62 -16.28 -4.99
N ILE A 275 -11.28 -17.09 -4.16
CA ILE A 275 -12.30 -18.05 -4.61
C ILE A 275 -13.47 -17.30 -5.24
N PHE A 276 -14.04 -16.29 -4.56
CA PHE A 276 -15.15 -15.51 -5.11
C PHE A 276 -14.76 -14.71 -6.36
N ALA A 277 -13.54 -14.18 -6.41
CA ALA A 277 -12.99 -13.56 -7.63
C ALA A 277 -12.93 -14.57 -8.80
N THR A 278 -12.48 -15.80 -8.52
CA THR A 278 -12.41 -16.88 -9.51
C THR A 278 -13.80 -17.34 -9.98
N LEU A 279 -14.78 -17.43 -9.08
CA LEU A 279 -16.18 -17.72 -9.41
C LEU A 279 -16.79 -16.61 -10.28
N LEU A 280 -16.52 -15.34 -9.93
CA LEU A 280 -16.95 -14.19 -10.75
C LEU A 280 -16.36 -14.27 -12.16
N VAL A 281 -15.06 -14.60 -12.29
CA VAL A 281 -14.39 -14.83 -13.57
C VAL A 281 -15.05 -16.00 -14.34
N ALA A 282 -15.38 -17.12 -13.67
CA ALA A 282 -16.01 -18.27 -14.28
C ALA A 282 -17.36 -17.93 -14.88
N VAL A 283 -18.23 -17.25 -14.11
CA VAL A 283 -19.56 -16.85 -14.58
C VAL A 283 -19.46 -15.83 -15.72
N THR A 284 -18.57 -14.84 -15.58
CA THR A 284 -18.38 -13.82 -16.63
C THR A 284 -17.80 -14.41 -17.92
N ALA A 285 -16.99 -15.46 -17.84
CA ALA A 285 -16.47 -16.18 -18.99
C ALA A 285 -17.56 -16.98 -19.73
N HIS A 286 -18.64 -17.35 -19.04
CA HIS A 286 -19.69 -18.20 -19.64
C HIS A 286 -20.61 -17.39 -20.55
N PRO A 287 -20.73 -17.74 -21.86
CA PRO A 287 -21.54 -16.97 -22.81
C PRO A 287 -23.05 -17.04 -22.51
N GLY A 288 -23.52 -18.14 -21.95
CA GLY A 288 -24.92 -18.32 -21.59
C GLY A 288 -25.36 -17.63 -20.31
N ALA A 289 -24.42 -17.05 -19.51
CA ALA A 289 -24.75 -16.25 -18.34
C ALA A 289 -24.92 -14.76 -18.72
N ASP A 290 -25.81 -14.06 -18.01
CA ASP A 290 -26.06 -12.64 -18.30
C ASP A 290 -25.00 -11.71 -17.70
N LEU A 291 -24.20 -12.18 -16.74
CA LEU A 291 -23.22 -11.39 -16.02
C LEU A 291 -22.19 -10.72 -16.95
N ASN A 292 -21.75 -11.44 -18.00
CA ASN A 292 -20.88 -10.83 -19.02
C ASN A 292 -21.53 -9.59 -19.64
N ARG A 293 -22.83 -9.66 -19.96
CA ARG A 293 -23.59 -8.55 -20.54
C ARG A 293 -23.76 -7.39 -19.55
N TRP A 294 -24.05 -7.67 -18.27
CA TRP A 294 -24.21 -6.66 -17.24
C TRP A 294 -22.91 -5.90 -16.96
N LEU A 295 -21.78 -6.61 -17.03
CA LEU A 295 -20.43 -6.03 -16.86
C LEU A 295 -19.87 -5.44 -18.17
N THR A 296 -20.68 -5.38 -19.24
CA THR A 296 -20.31 -4.80 -20.53
C THR A 296 -21.11 -3.54 -20.81
N ASN A 297 -20.47 -2.39 -20.66
CA ASN A 297 -21.01 -1.09 -21.04
C ASN A 297 -19.88 -0.15 -21.46
N PRO A 298 -20.15 1.01 -22.09
CA PRO A 298 -19.11 1.92 -22.56
C PRO A 298 -18.17 2.40 -21.45
N VAL A 299 -18.68 2.64 -20.24
CA VAL A 299 -17.90 3.09 -19.09
C VAL A 299 -16.92 2.00 -18.66
N PHE A 300 -17.42 0.79 -18.40
CA PHE A 300 -16.56 -0.35 -18.02
C PHE A 300 -15.54 -0.69 -19.09
N SER A 301 -15.93 -0.61 -20.36
CA SER A 301 -15.00 -0.84 -21.48
C SER A 301 -13.92 0.23 -21.56
N TRP A 302 -14.23 1.50 -21.24
CA TRP A 302 -13.26 2.58 -21.21
C TRP A 302 -12.24 2.40 -20.08
N PHE A 303 -12.72 2.18 -18.86
CA PHE A 303 -11.88 1.93 -17.69
C PHE A 303 -11.08 0.63 -17.83
N GLY A 304 -11.72 -0.46 -18.21
CA GLY A 304 -11.10 -1.78 -18.29
C GLY A 304 -9.94 -1.84 -19.29
N LYS A 305 -10.05 -1.16 -20.43
CA LYS A 305 -8.95 -1.06 -21.42
C LYS A 305 -7.77 -0.24 -20.91
N ARG A 306 -8.00 0.69 -19.98
CA ARG A 306 -7.00 1.58 -19.38
C ARG A 306 -6.60 1.16 -17.98
N SER A 307 -7.21 0.11 -17.42
CA SER A 307 -6.99 -0.33 -16.03
C SER A 307 -5.53 -0.54 -15.67
N TYR A 308 -4.71 -0.95 -16.63
CA TYR A 308 -3.26 -1.08 -16.45
C TYR A 308 -2.59 0.28 -16.25
N GLY A 309 -2.83 1.25 -17.15
CA GLY A 309 -2.31 2.61 -17.02
C GLY A 309 -2.84 3.30 -15.75
N ILE A 310 -4.15 3.17 -15.47
CA ILE A 310 -4.76 3.71 -14.25
C ILE A 310 -4.06 3.15 -13.00
N TYR A 311 -3.82 1.84 -12.95
CA TYR A 311 -3.10 1.21 -11.84
C TYR A 311 -1.64 1.71 -11.74
N LEU A 312 -0.95 1.91 -12.87
CA LEU A 312 0.42 2.42 -12.90
C LEU A 312 0.54 3.86 -12.37
N TYR A 313 -0.36 4.75 -12.81
CA TYR A 313 -0.24 6.19 -12.53
C TYR A 313 -0.90 6.61 -11.22
N GLN A 314 -1.85 5.83 -10.66
CA GLN A 314 -2.57 6.24 -9.46
C GLN A 314 -1.65 6.60 -8.29
N PHE A 315 -0.71 5.73 -7.96
CA PHE A 315 0.12 5.88 -6.79
C PHE A 315 1.13 7.03 -6.91
N PRO A 316 1.92 7.15 -8.02
CA PRO A 316 2.77 8.31 -8.22
C PRO A 316 2.01 9.64 -8.19
N VAL A 317 0.83 9.71 -8.81
CA VAL A 317 0.03 10.94 -8.82
C VAL A 317 -0.40 11.33 -7.42
N MET A 318 -0.91 10.38 -6.62
CA MET A 318 -1.30 10.63 -5.24
C MET A 318 -0.12 11.12 -4.40
N ILE A 319 1.01 10.40 -4.43
CA ILE A 319 2.21 10.78 -3.65
C ILE A 319 2.71 12.17 -4.04
N PHE A 320 2.78 12.48 -5.34
CA PHE A 320 3.26 13.79 -5.79
C PHE A 320 2.29 14.92 -5.48
N TYR A 321 0.99 14.66 -5.57
CA TYR A 321 -0.03 15.64 -5.24
C TYR A 321 -0.06 15.93 -3.74
N GLU A 322 -0.16 14.90 -2.91
CA GLU A 322 -0.22 15.02 -1.46
C GLU A 322 1.02 15.70 -0.86
N ALA A 323 2.20 15.46 -1.43
CA ALA A 323 3.43 16.11 -0.98
C ALA A 323 3.44 17.63 -1.17
N LYS A 324 2.59 18.17 -2.06
CA LYS A 324 2.52 19.63 -2.35
C LYS A 324 1.36 20.32 -1.66
N ILE A 325 0.36 19.57 -1.22
CA ILE A 325 -0.87 20.13 -0.66
C ILE A 325 -0.83 19.99 0.86
N THR A 326 -0.97 21.10 1.57
CA THR A 326 -0.89 21.16 3.04
C THR A 326 -2.25 21.28 3.73
N ASN A 327 -3.35 21.47 2.97
CA ASN A 327 -4.72 21.59 3.47
C ASN A 327 -5.60 20.41 3.00
N LEU A 328 -4.99 19.24 2.84
CA LEU A 328 -5.65 18.08 2.28
C LEU A 328 -6.87 17.64 3.10
N SER A 329 -6.76 17.73 4.42
CA SER A 329 -7.80 17.35 5.38
C SER A 329 -9.00 18.32 5.39
N ASP A 330 -8.83 19.56 4.93
CA ASP A 330 -9.90 20.57 4.95
C ASP A 330 -10.93 20.34 3.84
N HIS A 331 -10.47 19.80 2.70
CA HIS A 331 -11.29 19.58 1.51
C HIS A 331 -11.04 18.22 0.88
N VAL A 332 -11.07 17.14 1.67
CA VAL A 332 -10.73 15.76 1.25
C VAL A 332 -11.43 15.34 -0.04
N LEU A 333 -12.74 15.62 -0.17
CA LEU A 333 -13.49 15.23 -1.37
C LEU A 333 -12.99 15.98 -2.62
N LEU A 334 -12.77 17.30 -2.52
CA LEU A 334 -12.27 18.12 -3.63
C LEU A 334 -10.90 17.61 -4.11
N HIS A 335 -9.96 17.42 -3.18
CA HIS A 335 -8.62 16.93 -3.51
C HIS A 335 -8.67 15.52 -4.09
N SER A 336 -9.51 14.64 -3.56
CA SER A 336 -9.71 13.29 -4.12
C SER A 336 -10.26 13.32 -5.56
N LEU A 337 -11.19 14.22 -5.86
CA LEU A 337 -11.72 14.39 -7.23
C LEU A 337 -10.65 14.92 -8.18
N ILE A 338 -9.81 15.87 -7.73
CA ILE A 338 -8.68 16.38 -8.52
C ILE A 338 -7.68 15.25 -8.81
N GLU A 339 -7.32 14.45 -7.81
CA GLU A 339 -6.41 13.32 -8.01
C GLU A 339 -6.98 12.27 -8.96
N ILE A 340 -8.26 11.91 -8.81
CA ILE A 340 -8.93 11.00 -9.75
C ILE A 340 -8.87 11.58 -11.17
N ALA A 341 -9.17 12.86 -11.34
CA ALA A 341 -9.11 13.51 -12.65
C ALA A 341 -7.69 13.49 -13.25
N LEU A 342 -6.66 13.77 -12.44
CA LEU A 342 -5.26 13.69 -12.85
C LEU A 342 -4.86 12.26 -13.22
N ILE A 343 -5.21 11.27 -12.40
CA ILE A 343 -4.94 9.84 -12.66
C ILE A 343 -5.56 9.43 -13.99
N LEU A 344 -6.84 9.72 -14.19
CA LEU A 344 -7.56 9.35 -15.41
C LEU A 344 -7.01 10.10 -16.64
N GLY A 345 -6.71 11.40 -16.50
CA GLY A 345 -6.15 12.23 -17.56
C GLY A 345 -4.77 11.73 -18.02
N ILE A 346 -3.86 11.51 -17.08
CA ILE A 346 -2.50 11.00 -17.37
C ILE A 346 -2.57 9.59 -17.97
N SER A 347 -3.44 8.73 -17.42
CA SER A 347 -3.64 7.38 -17.94
C SER A 347 -4.21 7.38 -19.37
N GLU A 348 -5.14 8.28 -19.68
CA GLU A 348 -5.68 8.45 -21.06
C GLU A 348 -4.59 8.91 -22.03
N LEU A 349 -3.78 9.90 -21.62
CA LEU A 349 -2.67 10.39 -22.45
C LEU A 349 -1.66 9.27 -22.73
N SER A 350 -1.25 8.54 -21.68
CA SER A 350 -0.35 7.40 -21.81
C SER A 350 -0.93 6.32 -22.71
N TYR A 351 -2.18 5.93 -22.48
CA TYR A 351 -2.86 4.92 -23.30
C TYR A 351 -2.95 5.33 -24.77
N ARG A 352 -3.32 6.58 -25.04
CA ARG A 352 -3.55 7.09 -26.39
C ARG A 352 -2.26 7.29 -27.18
N PHE A 353 -1.24 7.84 -26.54
CA PHE A 353 -0.03 8.28 -27.24
C PHE A 353 1.16 7.32 -27.09
N ILE A 354 1.17 6.45 -26.08
CA ILE A 354 2.30 5.55 -25.79
C ILE A 354 1.87 4.08 -25.88
N GLU A 355 0.95 3.64 -25.01
CA GLU A 355 0.65 2.21 -24.89
C GLU A 355 0.01 1.62 -26.15
N LYS A 356 -1.04 2.25 -26.67
CA LYS A 356 -1.78 1.76 -27.84
C LYS A 356 -0.94 1.79 -29.13
N PRO A 357 -0.19 2.86 -29.45
CA PRO A 357 0.68 2.89 -30.62
C PRO A 357 1.81 1.86 -30.53
N LEU A 358 2.58 1.85 -29.43
CA LEU A 358 3.71 0.93 -29.25
C LEU A 358 3.26 -0.53 -29.13
N GLY A 359 2.12 -0.79 -28.49
CA GLY A 359 1.53 -2.13 -28.41
C GLY A 359 1.15 -2.74 -29.77
N LYS A 360 0.77 -1.90 -30.74
CA LYS A 360 0.42 -2.30 -32.12
C LYS A 360 1.62 -2.28 -33.07
N PHE A 361 2.72 -1.66 -32.66
CA PHE A 361 3.87 -1.47 -33.54
C PHE A 361 4.57 -2.78 -33.88
N TYR A 362 4.93 -2.96 -35.16
CA TYR A 362 5.68 -4.11 -35.67
C TYR A 362 7.17 -3.75 -35.68
N TYR A 363 7.94 -4.15 -34.68
CA TYR A 363 9.34 -3.79 -34.49
C TYR A 363 10.28 -4.19 -35.64
N GLN A 364 9.89 -5.16 -36.44
CA GLN A 364 10.63 -5.52 -37.67
C GLN A 364 10.69 -4.36 -38.69
N TYR A 365 9.75 -3.42 -38.62
CA TYR A 365 9.71 -2.25 -39.50
C TYR A 365 10.29 -0.99 -38.82
N THR A 366 11.04 -1.13 -37.71
CA THR A 366 11.58 0.02 -36.98
C THR A 366 12.40 0.95 -37.85
N TRP A 367 13.28 0.39 -38.69
CA TRP A 367 14.12 1.21 -39.59
C TRP A 367 13.27 2.01 -40.60
N PHE A 368 12.26 1.38 -41.15
CA PHE A 368 11.35 2.05 -42.07
C PHE A 368 10.53 3.15 -41.37
N ALA A 369 10.05 2.88 -40.16
CA ALA A 369 9.32 3.84 -39.35
C ALA A 369 10.20 5.05 -38.97
N ILE A 370 11.48 4.85 -38.63
CA ILE A 370 12.44 5.91 -38.38
C ILE A 370 12.62 6.79 -39.63
N LYS A 371 12.82 6.17 -40.79
CA LYS A 371 12.99 6.90 -42.04
C LYS A 371 11.73 7.70 -42.45
N ASP A 372 10.53 7.13 -42.27
CA ASP A 372 9.24 7.80 -42.49
C ASP A 372 9.01 8.94 -41.49
N PHE A 373 9.42 8.75 -40.22
CA PHE A 373 9.35 9.76 -39.16
C PHE A 373 10.11 11.04 -39.55
N PHE A 374 11.33 10.92 -40.09
CA PHE A 374 12.11 12.10 -40.51
C PHE A 374 11.62 12.74 -41.78
N ARG A 375 10.89 12.02 -42.64
CA ARG A 375 10.31 12.56 -43.88
C ARG A 375 9.04 13.40 -43.68
N LYS A 376 8.33 13.18 -42.57
CA LYS A 376 7.07 13.90 -42.27
C LYS A 376 7.32 15.34 -41.80
N PRO A 377 6.33 16.26 -41.95
CA PRO A 377 6.42 17.62 -41.42
C PRO A 377 6.84 17.66 -39.94
N TRP A 378 7.53 18.72 -39.53
CA TRP A 378 8.05 18.85 -38.15
C TRP A 378 6.96 18.87 -37.07
N VAL A 379 5.80 19.43 -37.35
CA VAL A 379 4.69 19.56 -36.41
C VAL A 379 3.66 18.44 -36.65
N THR A 380 3.94 17.28 -36.08
CA THR A 380 2.98 16.16 -36.06
C THR A 380 2.90 15.57 -34.65
N VAL A 381 1.74 15.04 -34.28
CA VAL A 381 1.53 14.45 -32.95
C VAL A 381 2.61 13.39 -32.59
N PRO A 382 2.99 12.46 -33.48
CA PRO A 382 4.07 11.52 -33.18
C PRO A 382 5.43 12.18 -32.90
N LYS A 383 5.76 13.26 -33.59
CA LYS A 383 7.02 14.00 -33.39
C LYS A 383 7.02 14.76 -32.08
N ILE A 384 5.91 15.40 -31.72
CA ILE A 384 5.74 16.07 -30.43
C ILE A 384 5.86 15.05 -29.30
N THR A 385 5.16 13.92 -29.41
CA THR A 385 5.25 12.84 -28.40
C THR A 385 6.68 12.30 -28.28
N ALA A 386 7.38 12.09 -29.40
CA ALA A 386 8.76 11.64 -29.38
C ALA A 386 9.70 12.66 -28.72
N LEU A 387 9.56 13.96 -29.04
CA LEU A 387 10.34 15.02 -28.43
C LEU A 387 10.13 15.07 -26.92
N ILE A 388 8.89 15.08 -26.47
CA ILE A 388 8.55 15.04 -25.03
C ILE A 388 9.17 13.80 -24.38
N SER A 389 9.06 12.63 -25.00
CA SER A 389 9.62 11.38 -24.48
C SER A 389 11.14 11.44 -24.36
N VAL A 390 11.84 12.04 -25.34
CA VAL A 390 13.31 12.22 -25.31
C VAL A 390 13.68 13.16 -24.15
N VAL A 391 13.02 14.31 -24.05
CA VAL A 391 13.29 15.30 -22.99
C VAL A 391 13.07 14.68 -21.60
N LEU A 392 11.94 14.00 -21.38
CA LEU A 392 11.68 13.30 -20.12
C LEU A 392 12.70 12.20 -19.85
N SER A 393 13.15 11.46 -20.89
CA SER A 393 14.18 10.43 -20.74
C SER A 393 15.54 11.02 -20.34
N CYS A 394 15.92 12.18 -20.90
CA CYS A 394 17.14 12.89 -20.48
C CYS A 394 17.07 13.30 -19.00
N PHE A 395 15.94 13.82 -18.56
CA PHE A 395 15.75 14.19 -17.15
C PHE A 395 15.69 12.96 -16.23
N ALA A 396 15.08 11.87 -16.65
CA ALA A 396 15.10 10.62 -15.89
C ALA A 396 16.52 10.04 -15.79
N LEU A 397 17.29 10.05 -16.87
CA LEU A 397 18.70 9.64 -16.85
C LEU A 397 19.52 10.52 -15.93
N PHE A 398 19.30 11.84 -15.97
CA PHE A 398 19.92 12.77 -15.03
C PHE A 398 19.52 12.45 -13.58
N ALA A 399 18.22 12.23 -13.31
CA ALA A 399 17.75 11.83 -11.99
C ALA A 399 18.45 10.55 -11.51
N LEU A 400 18.55 9.53 -12.36
CA LEU A 400 19.26 8.30 -12.05
C LEU A 400 20.77 8.52 -11.84
N ALA A 401 21.40 9.44 -12.58
CA ALA A 401 22.81 9.75 -12.42
C ALA A 401 23.12 10.45 -11.09
N VAL A 402 22.27 11.38 -10.67
CA VAL A 402 22.45 12.15 -9.43
C VAL A 402 21.83 11.48 -8.21
N ALA A 403 21.02 10.43 -8.40
CA ALA A 403 20.39 9.70 -7.30
C ALA A 403 21.45 9.18 -6.33
N PRO A 404 21.38 9.49 -5.03
CA PRO A 404 22.31 8.94 -4.06
C PRO A 404 22.13 7.42 -3.91
N SER A 405 23.24 6.72 -3.71
CA SER A 405 23.20 5.31 -3.36
C SER A 405 23.22 5.18 -1.84
N ASN A 406 22.07 5.08 -1.23
CA ASN A 406 21.86 4.89 0.21
C ASN A 406 22.07 6.14 1.11
N GLU A 407 22.09 7.34 0.60
CA GLU A 407 22.08 8.51 1.46
C GLU A 407 20.64 8.84 1.86
N VAL A 408 20.29 8.47 3.07
CA VAL A 408 19.24 9.11 3.86
C VAL A 408 19.64 10.60 3.95
N THR A 409 18.73 11.55 3.76
CA THR A 409 19.11 12.96 3.95
C THR A 409 19.68 13.12 5.36
N ALA A 410 20.60 14.05 5.56
CA ALA A 410 21.20 14.27 6.89
C ALA A 410 20.13 14.46 7.98
N GLN A 411 19.01 15.09 7.64
CA GLN A 411 17.87 15.25 8.52
C GLN A 411 17.15 13.92 8.84
N GLN A 412 16.90 13.09 7.82
CA GLN A 412 16.29 11.77 8.01
C GLN A 412 17.20 10.84 8.81
N GLU A 413 18.51 10.87 8.54
CA GLU A 413 19.49 10.10 9.30
C GLU A 413 19.55 10.56 10.77
N GLN A 414 19.49 11.87 11.01
CA GLN A 414 19.43 12.44 12.34
C GLN A 414 18.16 12.00 13.08
N LEU A 415 17.00 12.11 12.42
CA LEU A 415 15.72 11.67 12.98
C LEU A 415 15.73 10.17 13.30
N GLN A 416 16.19 9.34 12.37
CA GLN A 416 16.28 7.89 12.59
C GLN A 416 17.22 7.54 13.76
N LYS A 417 18.41 8.15 13.81
CA LYS A 417 19.35 7.96 14.93
C LYS A 417 18.75 8.40 16.26
N ASN A 418 18.02 9.52 16.28
CA ASN A 418 17.35 9.99 17.49
C ASN A 418 16.27 9.00 17.95
N ILE A 419 15.41 8.56 17.05
CA ILE A 419 14.36 7.58 17.34
C ILE A 419 14.94 6.27 17.86
N GLU A 420 15.97 5.72 17.21
CA GLU A 420 16.62 4.47 17.63
C GLU A 420 17.30 4.60 19.00
N ALA A 421 18.02 5.70 19.22
CA ALA A 421 18.66 5.99 20.51
C ALA A 421 17.63 6.16 21.64
N ASN A 422 16.56 6.90 21.38
CA ASN A 422 15.49 7.12 22.34
C ASN A 422 14.72 5.83 22.64
N LYS A 423 14.44 5.01 21.62
CA LYS A 423 13.82 3.70 21.80
C LYS A 423 14.65 2.80 22.71
N LYS A 424 15.95 2.71 22.46
CA LYS A 424 16.86 1.91 23.27
C LYS A 424 16.87 2.36 24.75
N LYS A 425 16.91 3.68 24.99
CA LYS A 425 16.83 4.24 26.33
C LYS A 425 15.48 4.00 27.01
N ALA A 426 14.39 4.17 26.26
CA ALA A 426 13.04 3.93 26.76
C ALA A 426 12.84 2.46 27.15
N ASP A 427 13.29 1.52 26.31
CA ASP A 427 13.20 0.08 26.57
C ASP A 427 14.05 -0.33 27.78
N GLN A 428 15.25 0.26 27.97
CA GLN A 428 16.07 0.05 29.15
C GLN A 428 15.37 0.51 30.43
N ARG A 429 14.86 1.75 30.47
CA ARG A 429 14.13 2.28 31.63
C ARG A 429 12.87 1.46 31.96
N LYS A 430 12.15 1.02 30.92
CA LYS A 430 10.98 0.14 31.08
C LYS A 430 11.36 -1.19 31.73
N ALA A 431 12.48 -1.80 31.30
CA ALA A 431 12.99 -3.04 31.87
C ALA A 431 13.44 -2.86 33.33
N GLU A 432 14.12 -1.75 33.67
CA GLU A 432 14.53 -1.41 35.03
C GLU A 432 13.33 -1.24 35.97
N GLU A 433 12.32 -0.49 35.53
CA GLU A 433 11.11 -0.27 36.31
C GLU A 433 10.31 -1.56 36.51
N LYS A 434 10.25 -2.43 35.50
CA LYS A 434 9.65 -3.76 35.61
C LYS A 434 10.39 -4.62 36.63
N ALA A 435 11.71 -4.63 36.60
CA ALA A 435 12.53 -5.37 37.58
C ALA A 435 12.30 -4.89 39.01
N LYS A 436 12.17 -3.57 39.22
CA LYS A 436 11.82 -2.98 40.55
C LYS A 436 10.44 -3.46 41.00
N ASN A 437 9.44 -3.46 40.11
CA ASN A 437 8.10 -3.91 40.43
C ASN A 437 8.04 -5.41 40.77
N GLU A 438 8.99 -6.23 40.27
CA GLU A 438 9.13 -7.67 40.55
C GLU A 438 9.99 -7.95 41.81
N GLY A 439 10.49 -6.90 42.52
CA GLY A 439 11.31 -7.06 43.75
C GLY A 439 12.75 -7.53 43.49
N LYS A 440 13.24 -7.45 42.25
CA LYS A 440 14.64 -7.73 41.89
C LYS A 440 15.49 -6.48 42.13
N THR A 441 16.42 -6.51 43.09
CA THR A 441 17.38 -5.44 43.34
C THR A 441 18.33 -5.33 42.15
N THR A 442 18.15 -4.33 41.31
CA THR A 442 19.15 -3.88 40.35
C THR A 442 19.90 -2.71 40.94
N ASP A 443 21.17 -2.94 41.19
CA ASP A 443 22.12 -1.92 41.63
C ASP A 443 22.44 -1.00 40.44
N SER A 444 21.66 0.04 40.25
CA SER A 444 21.87 1.05 39.22
C SER A 444 21.48 2.44 39.72
N THR A 445 22.31 2.93 40.64
CA THR A 445 22.36 4.33 41.05
C THR A 445 23.17 5.13 40.03
N LYS A 446 22.54 5.48 38.89
CA LYS A 446 22.91 6.68 38.15
C LYS A 446 21.64 7.33 37.62
N GLN A 447 20.94 8.00 38.52
CA GLN A 447 20.08 9.10 38.16
C GLN A 447 20.97 10.15 37.49
N SER A 448 20.91 10.21 36.17
CA SER A 448 21.54 11.27 35.38
C SER A 448 20.79 12.57 35.73
N THR A 449 21.30 13.32 36.69
CA THR A 449 20.96 14.72 36.85
C THR A 449 21.67 15.48 35.73
N VAL A 450 21.15 15.40 34.54
CA VAL A 450 21.47 16.35 33.47
C VAL A 450 20.71 17.63 33.84
N PRO A 451 21.39 18.80 33.95
CA PRO A 451 20.70 20.06 34.17
C PRO A 451 19.69 20.26 33.01
N PRO A 452 18.45 20.72 33.28
CA PRO A 452 17.50 21.03 32.23
C PRO A 452 18.13 21.95 31.19
N GLN A 453 17.93 21.64 29.92
CA GLN A 453 18.41 22.52 28.86
C GLN A 453 17.91 23.94 29.13
N ALA A 454 18.79 24.94 29.05
CA ALA A 454 18.54 26.33 29.42
C ALA A 454 17.43 27.04 28.62
N ASN A 455 16.77 26.34 27.70
CA ASN A 455 15.77 26.86 26.78
C ASN A 455 14.33 26.30 26.99
N LEU A 456 14.09 25.58 28.11
CA LEU A 456 12.74 25.14 28.44
C LEU A 456 11.91 26.34 28.92
N ASP A 457 10.78 26.59 28.30
CA ASP A 457 9.83 27.64 28.69
C ASP A 457 8.96 27.16 29.88
N LEU A 458 9.63 26.82 31.01
CA LEU A 458 9.04 26.36 32.27
C LEU A 458 9.59 27.12 33.45
N THR A 459 8.72 27.44 34.41
CA THR A 459 9.12 28.04 35.68
C THR A 459 9.80 27.01 36.60
N PRO A 460 10.64 27.43 37.57
CA PRO A 460 11.25 26.53 38.54
C PRO A 460 10.22 25.71 39.33
N GLU A 461 9.04 26.26 39.62
CA GLU A 461 7.96 25.58 40.33
C GLU A 461 7.34 24.48 39.46
N GLU A 462 7.11 24.75 38.18
CA GLU A 462 6.63 23.74 37.21
C GLU A 462 7.63 22.60 37.07
N ILE A 463 8.92 22.89 36.94
CA ILE A 463 9.97 21.87 36.89
C ILE A 463 9.95 20.99 38.14
N LYS A 464 9.86 21.58 39.34
CA LYS A 464 9.79 20.82 40.58
C LYS A 464 8.54 19.93 40.64
N LYS A 465 7.39 20.41 40.20
CA LYS A 465 6.14 19.64 40.13
C LYS A 465 6.27 18.49 39.13
N ALA A 466 6.86 18.75 37.95
CA ALA A 466 7.10 17.74 36.92
C ALA A 466 8.00 16.60 37.39
N GLN A 467 9.07 16.90 38.11
CA GLN A 467 10.01 15.91 38.66
C GLN A 467 9.34 14.90 39.62
N GLY A 468 8.25 15.30 40.28
CA GLY A 468 7.47 14.45 41.17
C GLY A 468 6.47 13.53 40.45
N MET A 469 6.08 13.83 39.21
CA MET A 469 5.00 13.13 38.54
C MET A 469 5.44 11.78 37.96
N GLU A 470 4.57 10.80 38.14
CA GLU A 470 4.66 9.49 37.46
C GLU A 470 3.73 9.48 36.24
N ILE A 471 4.31 9.28 35.09
CA ILE A 471 3.59 9.32 33.79
C ILE A 471 4.01 8.10 32.95
N THR A 472 3.07 7.49 32.26
CA THR A 472 3.35 6.58 31.15
C THR A 472 3.03 7.30 29.86
N ALA A 473 4.04 7.56 29.03
CA ALA A 473 3.85 8.06 27.67
C ALA A 473 3.74 6.88 26.72
N PHE A 474 2.61 6.81 26.03
CA PHE A 474 2.30 5.76 25.07
C PHE A 474 2.06 6.40 23.69
N GLY A 475 2.86 6.04 22.70
CA GLY A 475 2.74 6.73 21.43
C GLY A 475 3.46 6.09 20.26
N ASP A 476 3.49 6.85 19.18
CA ASP A 476 4.13 6.52 17.93
C ASP A 476 5.56 7.12 17.81
N SER A 477 6.03 7.29 16.59
CA SER A 477 7.35 7.86 16.31
C SER A 477 7.54 9.29 16.83
N VAL A 478 6.47 10.09 16.87
CA VAL A 478 6.56 11.50 17.35
C VAL A 478 6.82 11.55 18.86
N VAL A 479 6.10 10.72 19.63
CA VAL A 479 6.36 10.59 21.07
C VAL A 479 7.75 10.03 21.33
N LEU A 480 8.17 9.07 20.51
CA LEU A 480 9.47 8.43 20.64
C LEU A 480 10.62 9.38 20.31
N ASP A 481 10.45 10.22 19.30
CA ASP A 481 11.42 11.26 18.92
C ASP A 481 11.58 12.30 20.04
N ALA A 482 10.49 12.70 20.70
CA ALA A 482 10.48 13.63 21.81
C ALA A 482 10.82 12.99 23.17
N ALA A 483 11.01 11.67 23.25
CA ALA A 483 11.13 10.94 24.52
C ALA A 483 12.27 11.45 25.41
N ALA A 484 13.40 11.83 24.85
CA ALA A 484 14.53 12.37 25.62
C ALA A 484 14.17 13.68 26.36
N GLY A 485 13.60 14.64 25.64
CA GLY A 485 13.17 15.92 26.21
C GLY A 485 12.03 15.76 27.23
N LEU A 486 11.07 14.89 26.96
CA LEU A 486 10.01 14.58 27.91
C LEU A 486 10.54 13.92 29.20
N GLN A 487 11.50 13.00 29.09
CA GLN A 487 12.10 12.33 30.24
C GLN A 487 13.07 13.23 31.01
N GLU A 488 13.58 14.29 30.40
CA GLU A 488 14.35 15.32 31.09
C GLU A 488 13.44 16.16 32.03
N ILE A 489 12.26 16.52 31.54
CA ILE A 489 11.25 17.26 32.29
C ILE A 489 10.59 16.37 33.36
N PHE A 490 10.23 15.15 32.99
CA PHE A 490 9.56 14.15 33.84
C PHE A 490 10.48 12.94 34.08
N PRO A 491 11.42 12.99 35.02
CA PRO A 491 12.42 11.92 35.20
C PRO A 491 11.83 10.54 35.55
N LYS A 492 10.61 10.49 36.07
CA LYS A 492 9.89 9.24 36.39
C LYS A 492 9.00 8.76 35.25
N MET A 493 9.09 9.38 34.08
CA MET A 493 8.28 9.00 32.92
C MET A 493 8.79 7.69 32.31
N ILE A 494 7.86 6.75 32.12
CA ILE A 494 8.05 5.55 31.32
C ILE A 494 7.54 5.85 29.91
N VAL A 495 8.33 5.56 28.88
CA VAL A 495 7.93 5.75 27.49
C VAL A 495 7.80 4.38 26.82
N ASP A 496 6.64 4.14 26.22
CA ASP A 496 6.38 3.02 25.32
C ASP A 496 6.02 3.57 23.94
N GLY A 497 7.02 3.73 23.09
CA GLY A 497 6.91 4.29 21.76
C GLY A 497 7.29 3.27 20.68
N GLU A 498 6.60 3.34 19.54
CA GLU A 498 6.88 2.48 18.40
C GLU A 498 6.61 3.22 17.09
N VAL A 499 7.54 3.11 16.14
CA VAL A 499 7.38 3.72 14.81
C VAL A 499 6.18 3.09 14.09
N GLY A 500 5.32 3.94 13.51
CA GLY A 500 4.17 3.46 12.76
C GLY A 500 2.99 2.95 13.60
N ARG A 501 3.04 3.06 14.93
CA ARG A 501 1.99 2.54 15.83
C ARG A 501 0.61 3.10 15.50
N GLN A 502 -0.36 2.20 15.42
CA GLN A 502 -1.77 2.49 15.18
C GLN A 502 -2.60 2.25 16.44
N LEU A 503 -3.69 2.99 16.62
CA LEU A 503 -4.56 2.80 17.79
C LEU A 503 -5.14 1.38 17.85
N TYR A 504 -5.59 0.84 16.74
CA TYR A 504 -6.25 -0.47 16.67
C TYR A 504 -5.34 -1.67 17.00
N THR A 505 -4.01 -1.47 17.02
CA THR A 505 -3.05 -2.50 17.45
C THR A 505 -2.56 -2.29 18.89
N SER A 506 -3.00 -1.23 19.55
CA SER A 506 -2.39 -0.72 20.78
C SER A 506 -2.99 -1.29 22.06
N THR A 507 -4.26 -1.72 22.04
CA THR A 507 -4.98 -2.23 23.22
C THR A 507 -4.24 -3.37 23.93
N PRO A 508 -3.72 -4.41 23.25
CA PRO A 508 -3.00 -5.49 23.93
C PRO A 508 -1.71 -5.01 24.64
N THR A 509 -1.07 -3.97 24.10
CA THR A 509 0.15 -3.40 24.70
C THR A 509 -0.18 -2.62 25.96
N ILE A 510 -1.27 -1.85 25.96
CA ILE A 510 -1.77 -1.15 27.17
C ILE A 510 -2.12 -2.15 28.27
N GLU A 511 -2.84 -3.23 27.94
CA GLU A 511 -3.17 -4.29 28.90
C GLU A 511 -1.92 -4.96 29.49
N LYS A 512 -0.89 -5.16 28.66
CA LYS A 512 0.40 -5.71 29.10
C LYS A 512 1.10 -4.75 30.06
N LEU A 513 1.15 -3.44 29.74
CA LEU A 513 1.75 -2.43 30.61
C LEU A 513 1.04 -2.35 31.97
N ASP A 514 -0.28 -2.50 31.97
CA ASP A 514 -1.07 -2.53 33.21
C ASP A 514 -0.75 -3.76 34.07
N LYS A 515 -0.72 -4.95 33.47
CA LYS A 515 -0.33 -6.20 34.14
C LYS A 515 1.09 -6.13 34.73
N GLU A 516 2.01 -5.46 34.05
CA GLU A 516 3.40 -5.26 34.48
C GLU A 516 3.55 -4.10 35.48
N LYS A 517 2.47 -3.42 35.87
CA LYS A 517 2.45 -2.23 36.76
C LYS A 517 3.28 -1.06 36.22
N LEU A 518 3.41 -0.99 34.90
CA LEU A 518 4.08 0.06 34.16
C LEU A 518 3.14 1.17 33.71
N LEU A 519 1.82 0.93 33.70
CA LEU A 519 0.80 1.92 33.36
C LEU A 519 0.50 2.78 34.62
N LYS A 520 1.06 3.97 34.66
CA LYS A 520 0.96 4.90 35.81
C LYS A 520 -0.41 5.60 35.85
N LYS A 521 -0.66 6.37 36.91
CA LYS A 521 -1.92 7.11 37.11
C LYS A 521 -2.16 8.16 36.00
N ASN A 522 -1.10 8.77 35.49
CA ASN A 522 -1.14 9.73 34.41
C ASN A 522 -0.64 9.05 33.13
N VAL A 523 -1.44 9.06 32.07
CA VAL A 523 -1.12 8.45 30.79
C VAL A 523 -1.11 9.53 29.72
N LEU A 524 0.05 9.77 29.12
CA LEU A 524 0.20 10.63 27.96
C LEU A 524 0.07 9.79 26.70
N VAL A 525 -0.86 10.11 25.82
CA VAL A 525 -1.09 9.37 24.58
C VAL A 525 -0.79 10.26 23.37
N GLY A 526 0.07 9.77 22.48
CA GLY A 526 0.36 10.40 21.20
C GLY A 526 0.13 9.40 20.08
N LEU A 527 -1.13 9.22 19.70
CA LEU A 527 -1.57 8.33 18.61
C LEU A 527 -2.54 9.07 17.69
N GLY A 528 -2.52 8.68 16.42
CA GLY A 528 -3.34 9.29 15.37
C GLY A 528 -2.52 9.92 14.25
N THR A 529 -1.21 10.15 14.45
CA THR A 529 -0.28 10.58 13.42
C THR A 529 -0.27 9.62 12.24
N ASN A 530 -0.42 8.35 12.55
CA ASN A 530 -0.24 7.24 11.63
C ASN A 530 -1.54 6.74 10.97
N GLY A 531 -2.66 7.33 11.26
CA GLY A 531 -3.96 7.00 10.67
C GLY A 531 -5.10 7.35 11.60
N SER A 532 -6.28 7.44 11.03
CA SER A 532 -7.49 7.64 11.81
C SER A 532 -7.95 6.35 12.49
N PHE A 533 -8.85 6.50 13.42
CA PHE A 533 -9.43 5.40 14.20
C PHE A 533 -10.93 5.64 14.37
N THR A 534 -11.66 4.56 14.62
CA THR A 534 -13.10 4.60 14.89
C THR A 534 -13.37 4.85 16.38
N GLU A 535 -14.60 5.33 16.67
CA GLU A 535 -15.06 5.48 18.06
C GLU A 535 -14.95 4.16 18.83
N ALA A 536 -15.33 3.03 18.22
CA ALA A 536 -15.22 1.72 18.86
C ALA A 536 -13.79 1.34 19.25
N GLN A 537 -12.81 1.64 18.38
CA GLN A 537 -11.39 1.41 18.68
C GLN A 537 -10.89 2.32 19.79
N PHE A 538 -11.36 3.56 19.81
CA PHE A 538 -11.06 4.50 20.89
C PHE A 538 -11.64 4.03 22.22
N ASP A 539 -12.90 3.58 22.23
CA ASP A 539 -13.59 3.06 23.40
C ASP A 539 -12.87 1.82 23.99
N GLU A 540 -12.46 0.88 23.12
CA GLU A 540 -11.69 -0.29 23.51
C GLU A 540 -10.38 0.09 24.18
N PHE A 541 -9.64 1.03 23.60
CA PHE A 541 -8.37 1.52 24.12
C PHE A 541 -8.53 2.26 25.46
N MET A 542 -9.54 3.14 25.59
CA MET A 542 -9.84 3.84 26.84
C MET A 542 -10.31 2.89 27.94
N THR A 543 -11.03 1.84 27.57
CA THR A 543 -11.43 0.78 28.52
C THR A 543 -10.23 0.04 29.07
N ALA A 544 -9.24 -0.26 28.24
CA ALA A 544 -8.00 -0.89 28.65
C ALA A 544 -7.13 0.01 29.56
N ILE A 545 -7.14 1.33 29.33
CA ILE A 545 -6.49 2.29 30.23
C ILE A 545 -7.19 2.34 31.59
N GLY A 546 -8.52 2.31 31.60
CA GLY A 546 -9.35 2.39 32.81
C GLY A 546 -9.73 3.82 33.20
N SER A 547 -10.89 3.96 33.84
CA SER A 547 -11.49 5.27 34.21
C SER A 547 -10.82 5.95 35.42
N ASN A 548 -9.98 5.24 36.16
CA ASN A 548 -9.25 5.73 37.33
C ASN A 548 -7.93 6.44 37.01
N ARG A 549 -7.56 6.52 35.73
CA ARG A 549 -6.33 7.18 35.27
C ARG A 549 -6.66 8.48 34.53
N ASN A 550 -5.80 9.48 34.67
CA ASN A 550 -5.88 10.70 33.87
C ASN A 550 -5.22 10.45 32.51
N VAL A 551 -5.93 10.74 31.43
CA VAL A 551 -5.45 10.54 30.06
C VAL A 551 -5.26 11.90 29.40
N TYR A 552 -4.02 12.19 29.01
CA TYR A 552 -3.63 13.37 28.26
C TYR A 552 -3.36 12.95 26.84
N TRP A 553 -4.23 13.33 25.89
CA TRP A 553 -4.07 12.92 24.49
C TRP A 553 -3.65 14.10 23.63
N ILE A 554 -2.52 13.97 22.97
CA ILE A 554 -1.99 15.00 22.08
C ILE A 554 -2.69 14.86 20.72
N ASN A 555 -3.33 15.94 20.27
CA ASN A 555 -3.90 15.94 18.93
C ASN A 555 -2.79 16.02 17.86
N VAL A 556 -3.12 15.71 16.61
CA VAL A 556 -2.11 15.49 15.58
C VAL A 556 -1.94 16.69 14.66
N ARG A 557 -0.69 16.96 14.27
CA ARG A 557 -0.33 17.86 13.19
C ARG A 557 0.34 17.05 12.07
N VAL A 558 -0.44 16.75 11.04
CA VAL A 558 -0.05 15.98 9.86
C VAL A 558 -0.64 16.62 8.60
N PRO A 559 -0.17 17.82 8.21
CA PRO A 559 -0.84 18.70 7.25
C PRO A 559 -1.01 18.10 5.85
N THR A 560 -0.15 17.15 5.49
CA THR A 560 -0.19 16.44 4.20
C THR A 560 -1.04 15.16 4.24
N ARG A 561 -1.75 14.91 5.36
CA ARG A 561 -2.53 13.67 5.54
C ARG A 561 -4.03 13.95 5.60
N ARG A 562 -4.80 13.09 4.97
CA ARG A 562 -6.27 13.22 4.84
C ARG A 562 -7.02 13.09 6.16
N TRP A 563 -6.44 12.38 7.13
CA TRP A 563 -7.08 12.04 8.39
C TRP A 563 -6.84 13.03 9.53
N GLN A 564 -6.06 14.08 9.35
CA GLN A 564 -5.75 15.05 10.41
C GLN A 564 -7.02 15.59 11.09
N ASN A 565 -7.94 16.16 10.30
CA ASN A 565 -9.16 16.76 10.85
C ASN A 565 -10.12 15.70 11.39
N GLU A 566 -10.11 14.49 10.82
CA GLU A 566 -10.91 13.36 11.31
C GLU A 566 -10.44 12.93 12.70
N VAL A 567 -9.11 12.76 12.90
CA VAL A 567 -8.52 12.40 14.19
C VAL A 567 -8.78 13.50 15.22
N ASN A 568 -8.48 14.74 14.89
CA ASN A 568 -8.64 15.85 15.82
C ASN A 568 -10.11 16.08 16.19
N GLY A 569 -11.02 15.96 15.22
CA GLY A 569 -12.46 16.01 15.47
C GLY A 569 -12.99 14.85 16.32
N MET A 570 -12.42 13.63 16.13
CA MET A 570 -12.74 12.48 16.97
C MET A 570 -12.31 12.73 18.42
N LEU A 571 -11.08 13.22 18.65
CA LEU A 571 -10.58 13.52 19.99
C LEU A 571 -11.46 14.56 20.71
N GLU A 572 -11.89 15.61 20.04
CA GLU A 572 -12.80 16.61 20.62
C GLU A 572 -14.19 16.03 20.94
N SER A 573 -14.68 15.08 20.14
CA SER A 573 -15.93 14.38 20.46
C SER A 573 -15.77 13.47 21.67
N MET A 574 -14.66 12.73 21.75
CA MET A 574 -14.40 11.80 22.85
C MET A 574 -14.14 12.49 24.18
N LYS A 575 -13.58 13.71 24.19
CA LYS A 575 -13.46 14.58 25.37
C LYS A 575 -14.81 14.82 26.06
N LYS A 576 -15.90 14.87 25.30
CA LYS A 576 -17.26 15.02 25.87
C LYS A 576 -17.75 13.73 26.54
N LYS A 577 -17.30 12.58 26.06
CA LYS A 577 -17.70 11.25 26.54
C LYS A 577 -16.89 10.81 27.76
N TYR A 578 -15.59 11.10 27.79
CA TYR A 578 -14.64 10.65 28.81
C TYR A 578 -14.19 11.79 29.72
N LYS A 579 -14.66 11.81 30.98
CA LYS A 579 -14.31 12.87 31.96
C LYS A 579 -12.84 12.87 32.37
N ASN A 580 -12.16 11.75 32.21
CA ASN A 580 -10.74 11.59 32.51
C ASN A 580 -9.82 11.84 31.29
N LEU A 581 -10.38 12.30 30.16
CA LEU A 581 -9.64 12.64 28.95
C LEU A 581 -9.43 14.15 28.85
N VAL A 582 -8.17 14.55 28.72
CA VAL A 582 -7.75 15.92 28.40
C VAL A 582 -7.07 15.87 27.02
N VAL A 583 -7.57 16.66 26.07
CA VAL A 583 -6.94 16.79 24.74
C VAL A 583 -5.97 17.96 24.78
N LEU A 584 -4.70 17.70 24.46
CA LEU A 584 -3.64 18.69 24.33
C LEU A 584 -3.58 19.18 22.90
N ASP A 585 -3.91 20.44 22.66
CA ASP A 585 -4.03 21.03 21.33
C ASP A 585 -2.67 21.45 20.75
N TRP A 586 -1.84 20.45 20.43
CA TRP A 586 -0.57 20.65 19.75
C TRP A 586 -0.76 21.20 18.34
N TYR A 587 -1.84 20.77 17.67
CA TYR A 587 -2.15 21.23 16.31
C TYR A 587 -2.22 22.76 16.25
N SER A 588 -3.11 23.37 17.02
CA SER A 588 -3.25 24.83 17.02
C SER A 588 -2.01 25.57 17.51
N TYR A 589 -1.30 24.98 18.48
CA TYR A 589 -0.07 25.59 19.02
C TYR A 589 1.08 25.60 18.00
N SER A 590 1.17 24.60 17.13
CA SER A 590 2.29 24.43 16.19
C SER A 590 1.96 24.70 14.72
N ASN A 591 0.69 25.01 14.40
CA ASN A 591 0.24 25.08 13.00
C ASN A 591 0.98 26.14 12.18
N ASP A 592 1.27 27.31 12.77
CA ASP A 592 1.91 28.42 12.08
C ASP A 592 3.44 28.38 12.16
N HIS A 593 4.01 27.26 12.63
CA HIS A 593 5.43 27.07 12.90
C HIS A 593 6.03 25.92 12.09
N GLU A 594 6.11 26.07 10.75
CA GLU A 594 6.72 25.04 9.89
C GLU A 594 8.21 24.82 10.22
N GLU A 595 8.92 25.84 10.70
CA GLU A 595 10.34 25.80 11.08
C GLU A 595 10.63 24.86 12.28
N TRP A 596 9.62 24.44 13.03
CA TRP A 596 9.79 23.50 14.14
C TRP A 596 9.81 22.03 13.70
N PHE A 597 9.64 21.76 12.42
CA PHE A 597 9.50 20.40 11.89
C PHE A 597 10.62 20.04 10.93
N TYR A 598 10.88 18.76 10.80
CA TYR A 598 11.68 18.23 9.69
C TYR A 598 10.92 18.38 8.35
N ASP A 599 11.59 18.06 7.24
CA ASP A 599 11.01 18.18 5.89
C ASP A 599 9.73 17.36 5.68
N ASP A 600 9.48 16.35 6.53
CA ASP A 600 8.24 15.56 6.53
C ASP A 600 7.04 16.32 7.10
N ARG A 601 7.27 17.47 7.74
CA ARG A 601 6.28 18.35 8.35
C ARG A 601 5.48 17.70 9.49
N VAL A 602 5.96 16.60 10.02
CA VAL A 602 5.30 15.79 11.06
C VAL A 602 6.15 15.69 12.32
N HIS A 603 7.40 15.27 12.16
CA HIS A 603 8.31 15.10 13.29
C HIS A 603 8.94 16.43 13.67
N PRO A 604 8.87 16.82 14.95
CA PRO A 604 9.54 18.02 15.46
C PRO A 604 11.07 17.90 15.29
N ASN A 605 11.70 18.91 14.73
CA ASN A 605 13.16 19.01 14.69
C ASN A 605 13.72 19.38 16.07
N VAL A 606 15.02 19.61 16.19
CA VAL A 606 15.69 19.88 17.49
C VAL A 606 15.02 21.04 18.26
N GLU A 607 14.66 22.13 17.58
CA GLU A 607 13.93 23.25 18.19
C GLU A 607 12.49 22.85 18.51
N GLY A 608 11.81 22.21 17.57
CA GLY A 608 10.43 21.74 17.74
C GLY A 608 10.27 20.75 18.89
N GLN A 609 11.25 19.87 19.16
CA GLN A 609 11.23 18.95 20.30
C GLN A 609 11.22 19.69 21.65
N VAL A 610 11.96 20.79 21.76
CA VAL A 610 11.94 21.64 22.96
C VAL A 610 10.57 22.28 23.13
N LYS A 611 9.98 22.81 22.05
CA LYS A 611 8.64 23.42 22.08
C LYS A 611 7.56 22.37 22.40
N TYR A 612 7.64 21.18 21.79
CA TYR A 612 6.72 20.07 22.02
C TYR A 612 6.73 19.60 23.48
N SER A 613 7.94 19.36 24.02
CA SER A 613 8.10 18.90 25.41
C SER A 613 7.66 19.95 26.42
N SER A 614 8.00 21.23 26.21
CA SER A 614 7.57 22.35 27.05
C SER A 614 6.04 22.56 27.01
N PHE A 615 5.44 22.49 25.81
CA PHE A 615 3.99 22.57 25.64
C PHE A 615 3.27 21.48 26.42
N ILE A 616 3.70 20.21 26.25
CA ILE A 616 3.09 19.08 26.96
C ILE A 616 3.22 19.28 28.46
N ALA A 617 4.38 19.67 28.94
CA ALA A 617 4.61 19.89 30.37
C ALA A 617 3.66 20.95 30.92
N LYS A 618 3.55 22.13 30.31
CA LYS A 618 2.62 23.18 30.72
C LYS A 618 1.16 22.72 30.78
N GLN A 619 0.75 21.89 29.81
CA GLN A 619 -0.64 21.41 29.79
C GLN A 619 -0.91 20.32 30.84
N VAL A 620 0.04 19.41 31.06
CA VAL A 620 -0.10 18.33 32.07
C VAL A 620 -0.01 18.84 33.50
N LEU A 621 0.69 19.95 33.72
CA LEU A 621 0.89 20.55 35.06
C LEU A 621 -0.24 21.49 35.50
N LYS A 622 -1.14 21.89 34.58
CA LYS A 622 -2.36 22.65 34.93
C LYS A 622 -3.30 21.79 35.77
#